data_5464770d76245d1906da9c1d780c0c1c
#
_entry.id   5464770d76245d1906da9c1d780c0c1c
#
_cell.length_a   1.000
_cell.length_b   1.000
_cell.length_c   1.000
_cell.angle_alpha   90.00
_cell.angle_beta   90.00
_cell.angle_gamma   90.00
#
_symmetry.space_group_name_H-M   'P 1'
#
loop_
_entity.id
_entity.type
_entity.pdbx_description
1 polymer ?
#
loop_
_entity_poly.entity_id
_entity_poly.type
_entity_poly.pdbx_seq_one_letter_code
_entity_poly.pdbx_strand_id
1 'polypeptide(L)' 'MNREEITVKLTDVFRSVFDDEKIELSDSTTADDIEAWDSLEHISLIAAVEKAFKMRFTMREVSGMKNVGEMIDILMQRAK' A
#
# COMPACT_ATOMS: atom_id res chain seq x y z
N MET A 1 11.71 -9.96 3.19
CA MET A 1 11.24 -9.81 1.79
C MET A 1 12.03 -8.72 1.10
N ASN A 2 12.35 -8.90 -0.18
CA ASN A 2 13.00 -7.84 -0.93
C ASN A 2 11.93 -6.90 -1.51
N ARG A 3 12.38 -5.78 -2.13
CA ARG A 3 11.47 -4.77 -2.65
C ARG A 3 10.53 -5.31 -3.73
N GLU A 4 11.03 -6.18 -4.59
CA GLU A 4 10.23 -6.77 -5.65
C GLU A 4 9.11 -7.65 -5.09
N GLU A 5 9.42 -8.48 -4.12
CA GLU A 5 8.42 -9.34 -3.47
C GLU A 5 7.35 -8.51 -2.76
N ILE A 6 7.77 -7.44 -2.10
CA ILE A 6 6.85 -6.53 -1.43
C ILE A 6 5.94 -5.85 -2.45
N THR A 7 6.50 -5.40 -3.56
CA THR A 7 5.71 -4.74 -4.61
C THR A 7 4.66 -5.68 -5.21
N VAL A 8 5.03 -6.92 -5.47
CA VAL A 8 4.09 -7.92 -6.00
C VAL A 8 2.96 -8.16 -5.01
N LYS A 9 3.30 -8.41 -3.75
CA LYS A 9 2.31 -8.68 -2.71
C LYS A 9 1.41 -7.46 -2.47
N LEU A 10 2.00 -6.27 -2.45
CA LEU A 10 1.27 -5.04 -2.26
C LEU A 10 0.31 -4.77 -3.42
N THR A 11 0.74 -5.07 -4.64
CA THR A 11 -0.13 -4.95 -5.83
C THR A 11 -1.36 -5.82 -5.67
N ASP A 12 -1.20 -7.06 -5.19
CA ASP A 12 -2.32 -7.96 -4.95
C ASP A 12 -3.29 -7.39 -3.90
N VAL A 13 -2.75 -6.78 -2.85
CA VAL A 13 -3.56 -6.15 -1.82
C VAL A 13 -4.37 -5.00 -2.41
N PHE A 14 -3.72 -4.13 -3.21
CA PHE A 14 -4.41 -3.03 -3.87
C PHE A 14 -5.53 -3.52 -4.78
N ARG A 15 -5.25 -4.54 -5.59
CA ARG A 15 -6.25 -5.10 -6.50
C ARG A 15 -7.46 -5.66 -5.76
N SER A 16 -7.20 -6.28 -4.62
CA SER A 16 -8.26 -6.84 -3.79
C SER A 16 -9.11 -5.75 -3.12
N VAL A 17 -8.46 -4.75 -2.54
CA VAL A 17 -9.14 -3.66 -1.82
C VAL A 17 -10.00 -2.84 -2.77
N PHE A 18 -9.47 -2.51 -3.94
CA PHE A 18 -10.16 -1.66 -4.92
C PHE A 18 -10.95 -2.46 -5.96
N ASP A 19 -10.91 -3.79 -5.86
CA ASP A 19 -11.62 -4.68 -6.79
C ASP A 19 -11.28 -4.35 -8.26
N ASP A 20 -9.99 -4.20 -8.55
CA ASP A 20 -9.51 -3.82 -9.87
C ASP A 20 -8.21 -4.57 -10.19
N GLU A 21 -8.33 -5.60 -11.02
CA GLU A 21 -7.20 -6.45 -11.42
C GLU A 21 -6.19 -5.75 -12.33
N LYS A 22 -6.53 -4.57 -12.82
CA LYS A 22 -5.68 -3.82 -13.75
C LYS A 22 -4.71 -2.88 -13.05
N ILE A 23 -4.82 -2.73 -11.73
CA ILE A 23 -3.93 -1.85 -10.99
C ILE A 23 -2.49 -2.32 -11.11
N GLU A 24 -1.60 -1.40 -11.46
CA GLU A 24 -0.16 -1.61 -11.47
C GLU A 24 0.47 -0.53 -10.62
N LEU A 25 1.41 -0.92 -9.77
CA LEU A 25 2.05 0.00 -8.84
C LEU A 25 3.47 0.32 -9.26
N SER A 26 3.84 1.59 -9.08
CA SER A 26 5.22 2.05 -9.17
C SER A 26 5.51 2.90 -7.93
N ASP A 27 6.77 3.22 -7.71
CA ASP A 27 7.14 4.04 -6.56
C ASP A 27 6.46 5.42 -6.59
N SER A 28 6.17 5.92 -7.76
CA SER A 28 5.56 7.25 -7.92
C SER A 28 4.03 7.23 -7.91
N THR A 29 3.41 6.05 -7.84
CA THR A 29 1.94 5.95 -7.82
C THR A 29 1.37 6.66 -6.59
N THR A 30 0.36 7.49 -6.82
CA THR A 30 -0.31 8.26 -5.76
C THR A 30 -1.81 7.96 -5.77
N ALA A 31 -2.51 8.48 -4.77
CA ALA A 31 -3.96 8.35 -4.70
C ALA A 31 -4.65 9.01 -5.90
N ASP A 32 -4.02 10.01 -6.51
CA ASP A 32 -4.56 10.65 -7.69
C ASP A 32 -4.52 9.73 -8.93
N ASP A 33 -3.64 8.75 -8.92
CA ASP A 33 -3.50 7.80 -10.03
C ASP A 33 -4.52 6.66 -9.99
N ILE A 34 -5.14 6.45 -8.84
CA ILE A 34 -6.11 5.37 -8.64
C ILE A 34 -7.42 6.01 -8.18
N GLU A 35 -8.41 6.00 -9.06
CA GLU A 35 -9.67 6.70 -8.84
C GLU A 35 -10.38 6.28 -7.55
N ALA A 36 -10.37 5.00 -7.24
CA ALA A 36 -11.05 4.47 -6.06
C ALA A 36 -10.32 4.76 -4.75
N TRP A 37 -9.09 5.26 -4.80
CA TRP A 37 -8.26 5.48 -3.62
C TRP A 37 -8.53 6.87 -3.04
N ASP A 38 -9.53 6.96 -2.20
CA ASP A 38 -9.87 8.19 -1.48
C ASP A 38 -9.52 8.05 0.00
N SER A 39 -9.88 9.05 0.80
CA SER A 39 -9.55 9.06 2.23
C SER A 39 -10.16 7.89 2.99
N LEU A 40 -11.37 7.50 2.63
CA LEU A 40 -12.07 6.41 3.28
C LEU A 40 -11.43 5.06 2.91
N GLU A 41 -11.17 4.87 1.61
CA GLU A 41 -10.55 3.64 1.13
C GLU A 41 -9.10 3.50 1.60
N HIS A 42 -8.43 4.62 1.87
CA HIS A 42 -7.07 4.59 2.41
C HIS A 42 -7.05 3.86 3.76
N ILE A 43 -8.04 4.08 4.60
CA ILE A 43 -8.14 3.40 5.90
C ILE A 43 -8.29 1.88 5.70
N SER A 44 -9.15 1.48 4.77
CA SER A 44 -9.34 0.07 4.45
C SER A 44 -8.08 -0.55 3.86
N LEU A 45 -7.39 0.20 3.00
CA LEU A 45 -6.14 -0.23 2.40
C LEU A 45 -5.07 -0.46 3.46
N ILE A 46 -4.90 0.48 4.38
CA ILE A 46 -3.91 0.36 5.45
C ILE A 46 -4.17 -0.89 6.30
N ALA A 47 -5.43 -1.13 6.68
CA ALA A 47 -5.78 -2.32 7.45
C ALA A 47 -5.44 -3.60 6.70
N ALA A 48 -5.74 -3.65 5.40
CA ALA A 48 -5.44 -4.81 4.58
C ALA A 48 -3.93 -5.04 4.43
N VAL A 49 -3.16 -3.96 4.26
CA VAL A 49 -1.70 -4.05 4.15
C VAL A 49 -1.09 -4.55 5.47
N GLU A 50 -1.54 -4.02 6.59
CA GLU A 50 -1.06 -4.45 7.90
C GLU A 50 -1.29 -5.94 8.11
N LYS A 51 -2.47 -6.42 7.72
CA LYS A 51 -2.81 -7.83 7.84
C LYS A 51 -1.95 -8.70 6.92
N ALA A 52 -1.78 -8.27 5.68
CA ALA A 52 -1.04 -9.03 4.67
C ALA A 52 0.45 -9.15 5.02
N PHE A 53 1.03 -8.09 5.56
CA PHE A 53 2.46 -8.03 5.87
C PHE A 53 2.79 -8.24 7.35
N LYS A 54 1.76 -8.48 8.18
CA LYS A 54 1.92 -8.76 9.62
C LYS A 54 2.73 -7.69 10.36
N MET A 55 2.37 -6.44 10.12
CA MET A 55 3.03 -5.29 10.74
C MET A 55 2.00 -4.20 11.01
N ARG A 56 2.40 -3.13 11.65
CA ARG A 56 1.53 -1.99 11.93
C ARG A 56 2.19 -0.69 11.51
N PHE A 57 1.38 0.21 10.95
CA PHE A 57 1.79 1.58 10.66
C PHE A 57 1.45 2.47 11.84
N THR A 58 2.25 3.54 12.04
CA THR A 58 1.89 4.59 12.99
C THR A 58 0.93 5.56 12.30
N MET A 59 0.19 6.33 13.09
CA MET A 59 -0.70 7.36 12.54
C MET A 59 0.06 8.37 11.70
N ARG A 60 1.26 8.74 12.12
CA ARG A 60 2.11 9.66 11.37
C ARG A 60 2.45 9.09 9.99
N GLU A 61 2.77 7.81 9.94
CA GLU A 61 3.11 7.15 8.66
C GLU A 61 1.89 7.11 7.74
N VAL A 62 0.72 6.76 8.28
CA VAL A 62 -0.52 6.72 7.51
C VAL A 62 -0.83 8.08 6.90
N SER A 63 -0.74 9.13 7.70
CA SER A 63 -1.04 10.49 7.27
C SER A 63 0.01 11.07 6.33
N GLY A 64 1.25 10.63 6.45
CA GLY A 64 2.38 11.20 5.70
C GLY A 64 2.71 10.50 4.40
N MET A 65 2.02 9.41 4.08
CA MET A 65 2.30 8.68 2.84
C MET A 65 1.87 9.48 1.62
N LYS A 66 2.82 9.84 0.76
CA LYS A 66 2.56 10.61 -0.44
C LYS A 66 2.43 9.74 -1.68
N ASN A 67 3.07 8.56 -1.67
CA ASN A 67 3.06 7.66 -2.81
C ASN A 67 3.32 6.24 -2.35
N VAL A 68 3.19 5.31 -3.28
CA VAL A 68 3.41 3.88 -3.01
C VAL A 68 4.86 3.60 -2.61
N GLY A 69 5.81 4.34 -3.18
CA GLY A 69 7.23 4.18 -2.82
C GLY A 69 7.49 4.36 -1.34
N GLU A 70 6.86 5.36 -0.72
CA GLU A 70 7.01 5.57 0.73
C GLU A 70 6.42 4.41 1.52
N MET A 71 5.28 3.87 1.08
CA MET A 71 4.68 2.69 1.71
C MET A 71 5.62 1.49 1.61
N ILE A 72 6.20 1.26 0.44
CA ILE A 72 7.14 0.16 0.23
C ILE A 72 8.37 0.32 1.13
N ASP A 73 8.88 1.53 1.26
CA ASP A 73 10.04 1.81 2.13
C ASP A 73 9.74 1.40 3.58
N ILE A 74 8.55 1.71 4.07
CA ILE A 74 8.13 1.32 5.42
C ILE A 74 8.03 -0.20 5.53
N LEU A 75 7.44 -0.84 4.53
CA LEU A 75 7.30 -2.30 4.50
C LEU A 75 8.66 -2.99 4.45
N MET A 76 9.63 -2.41 3.74
CA MET A 76 11.00 -2.94 3.71
C MET A 76 11.61 -3.03 5.11
N GLN A 77 11.27 -2.09 5.98
CA GLN A 77 11.80 -2.04 7.33
C GLN A 77 11.07 -2.95 8.31
N ARG A 78 9.77 -3.15 8.13
CA ARG A 78 8.91 -3.77 9.15
C ARG A 78 8.19 -5.04 8.74
N ALA A 79 8.05 -5.34 7.46
CA ALA A 79 7.35 -6.54 7.03
C ALA A 79 8.08 -7.80 7.49
N LYS A 80 7.31 -8.76 7.94
CA LYS A 80 7.86 -10.02 8.47
C LYS A 80 7.72 -11.17 7.49
#